data_c684b2e57d837327faf198fb9959421b
#
_entry.id   c684b2e57d837327faf198fb9959421b
#
_cell.length_a   1.000
_cell.length_b   1.000
_cell.length_c   1.000
_cell.angle_alpha   90.00
_cell.angle_beta   90.00
_cell.angle_gamma   90.00
#
_symmetry.space_group_name_H-M   'P 1'
#
loop_
_entity.id
_entity.type
_entity.pdbx_description
1 polymer ?
#
loop_
_entity_poly.entity_id
_entity_poly.type
_entity_poly.pdbx_seq_one_letter_code
_entity_poly.pdbx_strand_id
1 'polypeptide(L)'
;MVQLVSFKTSRFDVTQETPNESNAYAGESVLRWLGDELAKHRYESTPPDMEDWGWYIDVKGAGNSYLVGASAGVEYKDEPGSALSYDVTPNVMLDWTIQVHKSRTVMQKLLGKNKLAVEDPLCVLVERI
;
A
#
# COMPACT_ATOMS: atom_id res chain seq x y z
N MET A 1 -1.55 1.94 16.23
CA MET A 1 -2.85 1.53 15.66
C MET A 1 -2.79 1.54 14.15
N VAL A 2 -3.43 0.60 13.50
CA VAL A 2 -3.43 0.41 12.06
C VAL A 2 -4.88 0.46 11.55
N GLN A 3 -5.12 1.20 10.48
CA GLN A 3 -6.39 1.15 9.75
C GLN A 3 -6.22 0.23 8.56
N LEU A 4 -7.14 -0.73 8.39
CA LEU A 4 -7.15 -1.68 7.28
C LEU A 4 -8.35 -1.43 6.37
N VAL A 5 -8.10 -1.49 5.06
CA VAL A 5 -9.13 -1.47 4.02
C VAL A 5 -8.92 -2.68 3.13
N SER A 6 -9.93 -3.51 2.99
CA SER A 6 -9.86 -4.72 2.15
C SER A 6 -10.90 -4.65 1.04
N PHE A 7 -10.51 -5.08 -0.16
CA PHE A 7 -11.40 -5.08 -1.33
C PHE A 7 -10.91 -6.07 -2.39
N LYS A 8 -11.81 -6.40 -3.31
CA LYS A 8 -11.50 -7.23 -4.48
C LYS A 8 -11.63 -6.40 -5.73
N THR A 9 -10.66 -6.52 -6.64
CA THR A 9 -10.72 -5.85 -7.94
C THR A 9 -9.80 -6.51 -8.95
N SER A 10 -10.13 -6.38 -10.22
CA SER A 10 -9.26 -6.72 -11.35
C SER A 10 -8.67 -5.47 -12.03
N ARG A 11 -8.84 -4.30 -11.43
CA ARG A 11 -8.45 -3.02 -12.01
C ARG A 11 -6.95 -2.83 -12.18
N PHE A 12 -6.14 -3.44 -11.31
CA PHE A 12 -4.69 -3.24 -11.30
C PHE A 12 -3.99 -4.37 -12.04
N ASP A 13 -3.19 -4.00 -13.04
CA ASP A 13 -2.41 -4.96 -13.83
C ASP A 13 -1.09 -5.26 -13.13
N VAL A 14 -1.07 -6.32 -12.33
CA VAL A 14 0.12 -6.72 -11.57
C VAL A 14 1.19 -7.38 -12.47
N THR A 15 0.87 -7.69 -13.73
CA THR A 15 1.89 -8.19 -14.68
C THR A 15 2.96 -7.14 -14.99
N GLN A 16 2.64 -5.86 -14.77
CA GLN A 16 3.56 -4.74 -14.97
C GLN A 16 4.35 -4.39 -13.70
N GLU A 17 4.06 -5.04 -12.57
CA GLU A 17 4.78 -4.78 -11.33
C GLU A 17 6.16 -5.44 -11.34
N THR A 18 7.09 -4.81 -10.62
CA THR A 18 8.36 -5.45 -10.27
C THR A 18 8.07 -6.56 -9.26
N PRO A 19 8.47 -7.83 -9.51
CA PRO A 19 8.22 -8.89 -8.54
C PRO A 19 8.89 -8.60 -7.20
N ASN A 20 8.15 -8.79 -6.10
CA ASN A 20 8.70 -8.65 -4.76
C ASN A 20 9.64 -9.82 -4.48
N GLU A 21 10.91 -9.52 -4.16
CA GLU A 21 11.94 -10.53 -3.97
C GLU A 21 11.81 -11.30 -2.65
N SER A 22 11.14 -10.71 -1.66
CA SER A 22 10.99 -11.31 -0.34
C SER A 22 9.87 -12.33 -0.28
N ASN A 23 8.71 -12.00 -0.87
CA ASN A 23 7.52 -12.83 -0.87
C ASN A 23 6.63 -12.51 -2.07
N ALA A 24 5.73 -13.44 -2.42
CA ALA A 24 4.82 -13.28 -3.55
C ALA A 24 3.64 -12.36 -3.19
N TYR A 25 3.92 -11.07 -2.99
CA TYR A 25 2.90 -10.04 -2.74
C TYR A 25 2.99 -8.93 -3.77
N ALA A 26 1.88 -8.70 -4.46
CA ALA A 26 1.70 -7.52 -5.30
C ALA A 26 1.30 -6.32 -4.44
N GLY A 27 1.53 -5.11 -4.93
CA GLY A 27 1.18 -3.88 -4.22
C GLY A 27 1.67 -2.63 -4.92
N GLU A 28 2.68 -2.75 -5.78
CA GLU A 28 3.29 -1.61 -6.45
C GLU A 28 2.29 -0.81 -7.28
N SER A 29 1.48 -1.47 -8.09
CA SER A 29 0.51 -0.83 -8.99
C SER A 29 -0.56 -0.05 -8.21
N VAL A 30 -1.10 -0.64 -7.16
CA VAL A 30 -2.09 0.00 -6.28
C VAL A 30 -1.50 1.24 -5.63
N LEU A 31 -0.26 1.16 -5.13
CA LEU A 31 0.38 2.27 -4.44
C LEU A 31 0.78 3.41 -5.39
N ARG A 32 1.18 3.12 -6.62
CA ARG A 32 1.43 4.15 -7.62
C ARG A 32 0.14 4.91 -7.94
N TRP A 33 -0.94 4.19 -8.16
CA TRP A 33 -2.24 4.79 -8.38
C TRP A 33 -2.70 5.60 -7.17
N LEU A 34 -2.58 5.05 -5.96
CA LEU A 34 -2.97 5.73 -4.73
C LEU A 34 -2.14 6.99 -4.50
N GLY A 35 -0.83 6.94 -4.74
CA GLY A 35 0.05 8.10 -4.63
C GLY A 35 -0.38 9.24 -5.55
N ASP A 36 -0.75 8.92 -6.80
CA ASP A 36 -1.25 9.90 -7.75
C ASP A 36 -2.58 10.51 -7.30
N GLU A 37 -3.48 9.69 -6.75
CA GLU A 37 -4.75 10.16 -6.20
C GLU A 37 -4.54 11.04 -4.96
N LEU A 38 -3.64 10.65 -4.07
CA LEU A 38 -3.31 11.42 -2.87
C LEU A 38 -2.70 12.78 -3.22
N ALA A 39 -1.90 12.86 -4.29
CA ALA A 39 -1.32 14.12 -4.75
C ALA A 39 -2.39 15.14 -5.13
N LYS A 40 -3.54 14.72 -5.64
CA LYS A 40 -4.68 15.59 -5.95
C LYS A 40 -5.29 16.21 -4.69
N HIS A 41 -5.04 15.62 -3.53
CA HIS A 41 -5.55 16.06 -2.23
C HIS A 41 -4.43 16.64 -1.35
N ARG A 42 -3.31 17.10 -1.96
CA ARG A 42 -2.18 17.75 -1.29
C ARG A 42 -1.39 16.86 -0.33
N TYR A 43 -1.38 15.55 -0.57
CA TYR A 43 -0.47 14.64 0.10
C TYR A 43 0.74 14.37 -0.79
N GLU A 44 1.90 14.30 -0.18
CA GLU A 44 3.15 13.90 -0.85
C GLU A 44 3.44 12.44 -0.52
N SER A 45 3.91 11.69 -1.50
CA SER A 45 4.26 10.29 -1.29
C SER A 45 5.58 9.94 -1.97
N THR A 46 6.28 8.94 -1.41
CA THR A 46 7.46 8.35 -2.00
C THR A 46 7.07 7.31 -3.06
N PRO A 47 7.98 6.94 -3.98
CA PRO A 47 7.77 5.79 -4.83
C PRO A 47 7.58 4.51 -4.00
N PRO A 48 6.80 3.53 -4.49
CA PRO A 48 6.62 2.26 -3.78
C PRO A 48 7.93 1.50 -3.58
N ASP A 49 8.09 0.89 -2.41
CA ASP A 49 9.23 0.05 -2.07
C ASP A 49 8.73 -1.27 -1.46
N MET A 50 9.61 -2.28 -1.49
CA MET A 50 9.27 -3.65 -1.10
C MET A 50 9.44 -3.88 0.40
N GLU A 51 8.54 -4.72 0.96
CA GLU A 51 8.64 -5.28 2.29
C GLU A 51 8.27 -6.76 2.27
N ASP A 52 8.58 -7.49 3.34
CA ASP A 52 8.28 -8.93 3.45
C ASP A 52 6.79 -9.24 3.29
N TRP A 53 5.93 -8.31 3.71
CA TRP A 53 4.47 -8.46 3.71
C TRP A 53 3.78 -7.81 2.50
N GLY A 54 4.53 -7.12 1.63
CA GLY A 54 3.96 -6.43 0.47
C GLY A 54 4.79 -5.22 0.05
N TRP A 55 4.10 -4.12 -0.19
CA TRP A 55 4.70 -2.88 -0.66
C TRP A 55 4.24 -1.71 0.21
N TYR A 56 5.02 -0.63 0.25
CA TYR A 56 4.64 0.56 1.01
C TYR A 56 5.11 1.85 0.33
N ILE A 57 4.44 2.94 0.71
CA ILE A 57 4.87 4.30 0.43
C ILE A 57 4.86 5.08 1.74
N ASP A 58 5.73 6.08 1.84
CA ASP A 58 5.67 7.07 2.90
C ASP A 58 4.83 8.24 2.40
N VAL A 59 3.88 8.70 3.23
CA VAL A 59 2.94 9.76 2.87
C VAL A 59 3.01 10.88 3.90
N LYS A 60 3.03 12.11 3.43
CA LYS A 60 3.01 13.32 4.28
C LYS A 60 1.90 14.25 3.83
N GLY A 61 1.18 14.78 4.78
CA GLY A 61 0.14 15.76 4.52
C GLY A 61 -0.65 16.09 5.77
N ALA A 62 -1.36 17.22 5.76
CA ALA A 62 -2.15 17.69 6.91
C ALA A 62 -1.35 17.76 8.22
N GLY A 63 -0.02 18.04 8.14
CA GLY A 63 0.86 18.13 9.29
C GLY A 63 1.28 16.79 9.89
N ASN A 64 1.02 15.68 9.21
CA ASN A 64 1.30 14.33 9.70
C ASN A 64 2.10 13.51 8.69
N SER A 65 2.72 12.44 9.19
CA SER A 65 3.43 11.45 8.39
C SER A 65 2.80 10.09 8.59
N TYR A 66 2.71 9.34 7.49
CA TYR A 66 2.08 8.01 7.48
C TYR A 66 2.93 7.03 6.69
N LEU A 67 2.80 5.75 7.02
CA LEU A 67 3.20 4.66 6.14
C LEU A 67 1.92 4.02 5.61
N VAL A 68 1.80 3.91 4.29
CA VAL A 68 0.67 3.27 3.64
C VAL A 68 1.18 2.04 2.91
N GLY A 69 0.69 0.88 3.31
CA GLY A 69 1.06 -0.40 2.71
C GLY A 69 -0.07 -0.99 1.89
N ALA A 70 0.30 -1.80 0.92
CA ALA A 70 -0.64 -2.58 0.12
C ALA A 70 -0.10 -3.97 -0.14
N SER A 71 -0.99 -4.94 -0.14
CA SER A 71 -0.64 -6.33 -0.44
C SER A 71 -1.80 -7.07 -1.09
N ALA A 72 -1.46 -7.93 -2.04
CA ALA A 72 -2.34 -8.96 -2.56
C ALA A 72 -1.48 -10.20 -2.80
N GLY A 73 -1.90 -11.34 -2.28
CA GLY A 73 -1.18 -12.60 -2.48
C GLY A 73 -1.23 -13.03 -3.94
N VAL A 74 -0.05 -13.36 -4.49
CA VAL A 74 0.10 -13.91 -5.84
C VAL A 74 1.09 -15.07 -5.76
N GLU A 75 1.29 -15.77 -6.87
CA GLU A 75 2.29 -16.83 -6.96
C GLU A 75 3.38 -16.42 -7.95
N TYR A 76 4.60 -16.89 -7.74
CA TYR A 76 5.67 -16.77 -8.71
C TYR A 76 5.48 -17.80 -9.81
N LYS A 77 5.89 -17.48 -11.03
CA LYS A 77 6.01 -18.47 -12.10
C LYS A 77 7.07 -19.48 -11.74
N ASP A 78 6.73 -20.75 -11.86
CA ASP A 78 7.66 -21.86 -11.64
C ASP A 78 8.36 -22.24 -12.96
N GLU A 79 9.26 -21.35 -13.41
CA GLU A 79 10.03 -21.52 -14.65
C GLU A 79 11.51 -21.49 -14.31
N PRO A 80 12.18 -22.67 -14.16
CA PRO A 80 13.61 -22.71 -13.84
C PRO A 80 14.46 -21.96 -14.87
N GLY A 81 15.36 -21.10 -14.39
CA GLY A 81 16.25 -20.29 -15.23
C GLY A 81 15.63 -19.03 -15.79
N SER A 82 14.37 -18.75 -15.51
CA SER A 82 13.70 -17.52 -15.91
C SER A 82 13.87 -16.40 -14.89
N ALA A 83 13.69 -15.16 -15.33
CA ALA A 83 13.59 -14.03 -14.41
C ALA A 83 12.38 -14.21 -13.51
N LEU A 84 12.48 -13.72 -12.26
CA LEU A 84 11.38 -13.76 -11.31
C LEU A 84 10.17 -12.98 -11.86
N SER A 85 9.00 -13.61 -11.87
CA SER A 85 7.75 -12.99 -12.33
C SER A 85 6.56 -13.60 -11.62
N TYR A 86 5.42 -12.87 -11.61
CA TYR A 86 4.18 -13.37 -11.04
C TYR A 86 3.40 -14.22 -12.04
N ASP A 87 2.77 -15.28 -11.55
CA ASP A 87 1.90 -16.16 -12.34
C ASP A 87 0.45 -15.61 -12.30
N VAL A 88 0.21 -14.56 -13.06
CA VAL A 88 -1.07 -13.86 -13.14
C VAL A 88 -1.35 -13.39 -14.56
N THR A 89 -2.62 -13.06 -14.82
CA THR A 89 -3.06 -12.40 -16.05
C THR A 89 -3.32 -10.91 -15.82
N PRO A 90 -3.30 -10.05 -16.88
CA PRO A 90 -3.52 -8.60 -16.70
C PRO A 90 -4.82 -8.21 -16.00
N ASN A 91 -5.86 -9.03 -16.12
CA ASN A 91 -7.18 -8.77 -15.56
C ASN A 91 -7.53 -9.71 -14.40
N VAL A 92 -6.53 -10.22 -13.69
CA VAL A 92 -6.74 -11.10 -12.54
C VAL A 92 -7.49 -10.37 -11.43
N MET A 93 -8.47 -11.07 -10.83
CA MET A 93 -9.18 -10.58 -9.64
C MET A 93 -8.37 -10.95 -8.40
N LEU A 94 -7.95 -9.95 -7.63
CA LEU A 94 -7.16 -10.16 -6.42
C LEU A 94 -7.85 -9.58 -5.20
N ASP A 95 -7.58 -10.19 -4.04
CA ASP A 95 -7.94 -9.65 -2.73
C ASP A 95 -6.85 -8.70 -2.27
N TRP A 96 -7.18 -7.43 -2.16
CA TRP A 96 -6.27 -6.38 -1.77
C TRP A 96 -6.48 -5.96 -0.33
N THR A 97 -5.40 -5.65 0.35
CA THR A 97 -5.42 -5.01 1.67
C THR A 97 -4.55 -3.77 1.62
N ILE A 98 -5.13 -2.64 2.01
CA ILE A 98 -4.39 -1.40 2.26
C ILE A 98 -4.35 -1.18 3.76
N GLN A 99 -3.16 -0.86 4.29
CA GLN A 99 -2.98 -0.57 5.71
C GLN A 99 -2.38 0.82 5.87
N VAL A 100 -2.90 1.57 6.82
CA VAL A 100 -2.44 2.92 7.13
C VAL A 100 -1.89 2.95 8.54
N HIS A 101 -0.63 3.38 8.67
CA HIS A 101 0.05 3.60 9.93
C HIS A 101 0.38 5.08 10.06
N LYS A 102 0.07 5.69 11.19
CA LYS A 102 0.38 7.08 11.45
C LYS A 102 1.61 7.19 12.33
N SER A 103 2.61 7.96 11.90
CA SER A 103 3.80 8.24 12.70
C SER A 103 3.47 9.20 13.82
N ARG A 104 3.99 8.92 15.01
CA ARG A 104 3.77 9.73 16.21
C ARG A 104 5.11 9.98 16.89
N THR A 105 5.30 11.18 17.44
CA THR A 105 6.47 11.46 18.28
C THR A 105 6.38 10.66 19.58
N VAL A 106 7.52 10.47 20.25
CA VAL A 106 7.54 9.79 21.56
C VAL A 106 6.63 10.51 22.55
N MET A 107 6.65 11.84 22.57
CA MET A 107 5.79 12.64 23.44
C MET A 107 4.31 12.41 23.14
N GLN A 108 3.91 12.38 21.86
CA GLN A 108 2.52 12.10 21.47
C GLN A 108 2.08 10.71 21.92
N LYS A 109 2.94 9.70 21.83
CA LYS A 109 2.64 8.34 22.30
C LYS A 109 2.42 8.30 23.80
N LEU A 110 3.31 8.96 24.56
CA LEU A 110 3.21 9.01 26.04
C LEU A 110 1.94 9.71 26.50
N LEU A 111 1.53 10.78 25.83
CA LEU A 111 0.33 11.55 26.19
C LEU A 111 -0.95 11.00 25.55
N GLY A 112 -0.87 9.93 24.78
CA GLY A 112 -2.01 9.38 24.07
C GLY A 112 -2.57 10.32 23.00
N LYS A 113 -1.76 11.25 22.49
CA LYS A 113 -2.16 12.25 21.49
C LYS A 113 -1.84 11.78 20.07
N ASN A 114 -2.52 12.36 19.09
CA ASN A 114 -2.32 12.14 17.65
C ASN A 114 -2.41 10.66 17.27
N LYS A 115 -3.32 9.91 17.89
CA LYS A 115 -3.59 8.52 17.54
C LYS A 115 -4.26 8.45 16.16
N LEU A 116 -3.96 7.39 15.42
CA LEU A 116 -4.71 7.09 14.21
C LEU A 116 -6.14 6.70 14.60
N ALA A 117 -7.12 7.38 14.02
CA ALA A 117 -8.53 7.13 14.22
C ALA A 117 -9.22 6.86 12.89
N VAL A 118 -10.37 6.19 12.92
CA VAL A 118 -11.14 5.90 11.69
C VAL A 118 -11.56 7.17 10.95
N GLU A 119 -11.75 8.27 11.65
CA GLU A 119 -12.08 9.58 11.10
C GLU A 119 -10.84 10.41 10.74
N ASP A 120 -9.62 9.86 10.83
CA ASP A 120 -8.42 10.56 10.36
C ASP A 120 -8.59 10.94 8.88
N PRO A 121 -8.26 12.19 8.49
CA PRO A 121 -8.48 12.65 7.10
C PRO A 121 -7.87 11.73 6.04
N LEU A 122 -6.69 11.16 6.28
CA LEU A 122 -6.09 10.23 5.34
C LEU A 122 -6.87 8.92 5.25
N CYS A 123 -7.32 8.37 6.37
CA CYS A 123 -8.10 7.13 6.39
C CYS A 123 -9.42 7.30 5.64
N VAL A 124 -10.12 8.41 5.86
CA VAL A 124 -11.36 8.74 5.14
C VAL A 124 -11.11 8.87 3.64
N LEU A 125 -10.03 9.54 3.26
CA LEU A 125 -9.66 9.72 1.86
C LEU A 125 -9.35 8.39 1.18
N VAL A 126 -8.55 7.54 1.81
CA VAL A 126 -8.17 6.22 1.27
C VAL A 126 -9.42 5.35 1.06
N GLU A 127 -10.36 5.34 2.00
CA GLU A 127 -11.60 4.58 1.86
C GLU A 127 -12.48 5.07 0.71
N ARG A 128 -12.44 6.37 0.38
CA ARG A 128 -13.24 6.96 -0.71
C ARG A 128 -12.63 6.77 -2.08
N ILE A 129 -11.33 6.66 -2.14
CA ILE A 129 -10.63 6.41 -3.38
C ILE A 129 -10.84 4.95 -3.80
#